data_bedb5dbcaf2d7e64cfa5ebc09376b148
#
_entry.id   bedb5dbcaf2d7e64cfa5ebc09376b148
#
_cell.length_a   1.000
_cell.length_b   1.000
_cell.length_c   1.000
_cell.angle_alpha   90.00
_cell.angle_beta   90.00
_cell.angle_gamma   90.00
#
_symmetry.space_group_name_H-M   'P 1'
#
loop_
_entity.id
_entity.type
_entity.pdbx_description
1 polymer ?
#
loop_
_entity_poly.entity_id
_entity_poly.type
_entity_poly.pdbx_seq_one_letter_code
_entity_poly.pdbx_strand_id
1 'polypeptide(L)'
;MKNVMNRCVWVLALLFAMSSVSAFAESAPDVIYWDTEAGKVLRARIPADADFWQLSPTFAMQQTQSYCSVASAITVLNAMPIKKPVDPAYAPYAFFTQSNFFTPEVTKVISAQTVLKMGMTREEMVKTLTLQGVKAESIAGDTLNDDSLRALLQKALGNDGKFVLVNYLRAVLGQVGGGHWSVLAAYDAASDHVLILDVAKYKYSPVWVGISTLQKAIDTIDSTSNKARGLVLVSE
;
A
#
# COMPACT_ATOMS: atom_id res chain seq x y z
N MET A 1 39.97 77.54 33.63
CA MET A 1 38.76 77.62 32.86
C MET A 1 38.85 76.62 31.71
N LYS A 2 38.43 75.40 31.88
CA LYS A 2 38.28 74.42 30.77
C LYS A 2 37.11 73.52 31.13
N ASN A 3 36.00 73.60 30.34
CA ASN A 3 34.81 72.79 30.42
C ASN A 3 35.13 71.38 29.92
N VAL A 4 34.81 70.36 30.72
CA VAL A 4 34.86 69.00 30.32
C VAL A 4 33.38 68.57 30.13
N MET A 5 33.02 68.27 28.89
CA MET A 5 31.70 67.87 28.48
C MET A 5 31.61 66.32 28.56
N ASN A 6 30.78 65.83 29.47
CA ASN A 6 30.54 64.42 29.74
C ASN A 6 29.63 63.87 28.60
N ARG A 7 30.14 62.91 27.80
CA ARG A 7 29.36 62.17 26.81
C ARG A 7 28.90 60.87 27.45
N CYS A 8 27.59 60.80 27.77
CA CYS A 8 26.93 59.52 28.12
C CYS A 8 26.77 58.71 26.83
N VAL A 9 27.41 57.55 26.76
CA VAL A 9 27.20 56.54 25.70
C VAL A 9 26.17 55.57 26.23
N TRP A 10 24.97 55.57 25.59
CA TRP A 10 23.95 54.57 25.83
C TRP A 10 24.26 53.35 24.96
N VAL A 11 24.59 52.21 25.58
CA VAL A 11 24.74 50.91 24.91
C VAL A 11 23.34 50.24 24.92
N LEU A 12 22.70 50.22 23.78
CA LEU A 12 21.47 49.41 23.57
C LEU A 12 21.89 47.93 23.39
N ALA A 13 21.64 47.11 24.39
CA ALA A 13 21.75 45.66 24.28
C ALA A 13 20.50 45.12 23.57
N LEU A 14 20.62 44.75 22.30
CA LEU A 14 19.61 43.98 21.56
C LEU A 14 19.67 42.53 22.02
N LEU A 15 18.72 42.11 22.84
CA LEU A 15 18.46 40.70 23.16
C LEU A 15 17.77 40.05 21.95
N PHE A 16 18.53 39.34 21.13
CA PHE A 16 18.00 38.42 20.10
C PHE A 16 17.45 37.19 20.81
N ALA A 17 16.12 37.10 20.98
CA ALA A 17 15.48 35.87 21.39
C ALA A 17 15.55 34.87 20.21
N MET A 18 16.48 33.93 20.26
CA MET A 18 16.51 32.79 19.38
C MET A 18 15.34 31.86 19.75
N SER A 19 14.22 31.99 19.06
CA SER A 19 13.15 31.00 19.08
C SER A 19 13.70 29.74 18.40
N SER A 20 14.07 28.75 19.17
CA SER A 20 14.37 27.40 18.66
C SER A 20 13.08 26.78 18.13
N VAL A 21 12.87 26.89 16.84
CA VAL A 21 11.87 26.07 16.14
C VAL A 21 12.42 24.64 16.17
N SER A 22 11.89 23.83 17.09
CA SER A 22 12.12 22.38 17.07
C SER A 22 11.45 21.86 15.81
N ALA A 23 12.22 21.70 14.73
CA ALA A 23 11.81 20.90 13.60
C ALA A 23 11.63 19.46 14.13
N PHE A 24 10.41 18.99 14.24
CA PHE A 24 10.14 17.55 14.41
C PHE A 24 10.70 16.88 13.16
N ALA A 25 11.85 16.27 13.28
CA ALA A 25 12.38 15.40 12.23
C ALA A 25 11.38 14.26 12.08
N GLU A 26 10.71 14.20 10.92
CA GLU A 26 9.87 13.07 10.57
C GLU A 26 10.74 11.82 10.65
N SER A 27 10.34 10.83 11.46
CA SER A 27 11.09 9.60 11.62
C SER A 27 11.18 8.88 10.28
N ALA A 28 12.35 8.30 9.97
CA ALA A 28 12.50 7.48 8.76
C ALA A 28 11.39 6.40 8.71
N PRO A 29 10.89 6.09 7.50
CA PRO A 29 9.84 5.08 7.36
C PRO A 29 10.32 3.73 7.89
N ASP A 30 9.47 3.07 8.66
CA ASP A 30 9.72 1.74 9.22
C ASP A 30 9.42 0.67 8.17
N VAL A 31 10.44 0.32 7.39
CA VAL A 31 10.36 -0.64 6.29
C VAL A 31 11.55 -1.61 6.31
N ILE A 32 11.29 -2.89 6.10
CA ILE A 32 12.30 -3.96 6.06
C ILE A 32 12.12 -4.74 4.76
N TYR A 33 13.06 -4.61 3.84
CA TYR A 33 12.99 -5.31 2.57
C TYR A 33 13.26 -6.80 2.69
N TRP A 34 12.58 -7.59 1.86
CA TRP A 34 12.59 -9.04 1.83
C TRP A 34 13.98 -9.67 1.76
N ASP A 35 14.88 -9.07 1.00
CA ASP A 35 16.23 -9.57 0.69
C ASP A 35 17.31 -9.13 1.71
N THR A 36 16.96 -8.34 2.72
CA THR A 36 17.86 -7.95 3.82
C THR A 36 18.00 -9.05 4.88
N GLU A 37 19.01 -8.94 5.75
CA GLU A 37 19.18 -9.88 6.88
C GLU A 37 17.96 -9.80 7.84
N ALA A 38 17.49 -8.59 8.14
CA ALA A 38 16.28 -8.43 8.95
C ALA A 38 15.04 -9.05 8.24
N GLY A 39 14.94 -8.88 6.91
CA GLY A 39 13.90 -9.53 6.11
C GLY A 39 13.93 -11.04 6.16
N LYS A 40 15.11 -11.66 6.22
CA LYS A 40 15.25 -13.12 6.40
C LYS A 40 14.68 -13.60 7.72
N VAL A 41 14.87 -12.83 8.80
CA VAL A 41 14.29 -13.14 10.12
C VAL A 41 12.78 -13.12 10.06
N LEU A 42 12.18 -12.08 9.45
CA LEU A 42 10.73 -11.96 9.32
C LEU A 42 10.14 -13.06 8.44
N ARG A 43 10.80 -13.40 7.33
CA ARG A 43 10.38 -14.52 6.46
C ARG A 43 10.29 -15.85 7.19
N ALA A 44 11.25 -16.12 8.07
CA ALA A 44 11.28 -17.36 8.85
C ALA A 44 10.15 -17.44 9.90
N ARG A 45 9.48 -16.31 10.18
CA ARG A 45 8.38 -16.19 11.13
C ARG A 45 7.00 -16.07 10.48
N ILE A 46 6.91 -16.16 9.14
CA ILE A 46 5.61 -16.15 8.46
C ILE A 46 4.74 -17.28 9.04
N PRO A 47 3.58 -16.96 9.63
CA PRO A 47 2.69 -17.97 10.21
C PRO A 47 2.29 -19.03 9.17
N ALA A 48 2.12 -20.27 9.59
CA ALA A 48 1.76 -21.37 8.69
C ALA A 48 0.37 -21.21 8.06
N ASP A 49 -0.50 -20.43 8.69
CA ASP A 49 -1.85 -20.07 8.24
C ASP A 49 -1.93 -18.70 7.56
N ALA A 50 -0.80 -18.02 7.34
CA ALA A 50 -0.79 -16.73 6.66
C ALA A 50 -1.24 -16.86 5.19
N ASP A 51 -1.94 -15.85 4.69
CA ASP A 51 -2.37 -15.74 3.29
C ASP A 51 -1.20 -15.80 2.29
N PHE A 52 0.01 -15.50 2.77
CA PHE A 52 1.24 -15.65 1.98
C PHE A 52 1.34 -16.97 1.23
N TRP A 53 0.95 -18.08 1.86
CA TRP A 53 1.08 -19.42 1.27
C TRP A 53 0.10 -19.66 0.12
N GLN A 54 -1.05 -19.00 0.15
CA GLN A 54 -2.03 -19.05 -0.94
C GLN A 54 -1.72 -18.03 -2.05
N LEU A 55 -1.19 -16.85 -1.69
CA LEU A 55 -0.88 -15.76 -2.61
C LEU A 55 0.43 -15.94 -3.36
N SER A 56 1.46 -16.51 -2.73
CA SER A 56 2.79 -16.61 -3.32
C SER A 56 2.83 -17.40 -4.64
N PRO A 57 2.07 -18.51 -4.84
CA PRO A 57 2.03 -19.22 -6.12
C PRO A 57 1.38 -18.44 -7.25
N THR A 58 0.49 -17.50 -6.92
CA THR A 58 -0.30 -16.70 -7.88
C THR A 58 0.20 -15.27 -8.02
N PHE A 59 1.22 -14.89 -7.27
CA PHE A 59 1.75 -13.53 -7.21
C PHE A 59 2.26 -13.02 -8.56
N ALA A 60 1.46 -12.17 -9.20
CA ALA A 60 1.70 -11.64 -10.52
C ALA A 60 2.60 -10.39 -10.52
N MET A 61 3.48 -10.27 -11.51
CA MET A 61 4.15 -9.01 -11.81
C MET A 61 3.27 -8.16 -12.71
N GLN A 62 3.13 -6.85 -12.39
CA GLN A 62 2.41 -5.93 -13.28
C GLN A 62 3.11 -5.80 -14.64
N GLN A 63 2.31 -5.83 -15.71
CA GLN A 63 2.82 -5.79 -17.10
C GLN A 63 3.26 -4.39 -17.53
N THR A 64 2.67 -3.36 -16.94
CA THR A 64 3.01 -1.95 -17.22
C THR A 64 3.12 -1.19 -15.90
N GLN A 65 3.69 0.03 -15.93
CA GLN A 65 3.89 0.83 -14.71
C GLN A 65 2.58 1.25 -14.01
N SER A 66 1.45 1.16 -14.68
CA SER A 66 0.12 1.56 -14.16
C SER A 66 -0.82 0.39 -13.87
N TYR A 67 -0.43 -0.86 -14.19
CA TYR A 67 -1.26 -2.06 -14.01
C TYR A 67 -1.13 -2.69 -12.61
N CYS A 68 -0.65 -1.95 -11.63
CA CYS A 68 -0.53 -2.44 -10.26
C CYS A 68 -1.88 -2.95 -9.70
N SER A 69 -2.97 -2.25 -9.96
CA SER A 69 -4.31 -2.64 -9.54
C SER A 69 -4.75 -3.98 -10.16
N VAL A 70 -4.56 -4.13 -11.47
CA VAL A 70 -4.93 -5.36 -12.19
C VAL A 70 -4.07 -6.55 -11.74
N ALA A 71 -2.75 -6.35 -11.62
CA ALA A 71 -1.85 -7.39 -11.14
C ALA A 71 -2.18 -7.84 -9.70
N SER A 72 -2.53 -6.90 -8.83
CA SER A 72 -2.97 -7.19 -7.46
C SER A 72 -4.30 -7.96 -7.46
N ALA A 73 -5.27 -7.52 -8.25
CA ALA A 73 -6.56 -8.18 -8.38
C ALA A 73 -6.42 -9.64 -8.86
N ILE A 74 -5.69 -9.88 -9.95
CA ILE A 74 -5.52 -11.26 -10.47
C ILE A 74 -4.71 -12.15 -9.55
N THR A 75 -3.80 -11.59 -8.75
CA THR A 75 -3.08 -12.34 -7.71
C THR A 75 -4.08 -12.96 -6.74
N VAL A 76 -5.01 -12.16 -6.23
CA VAL A 76 -6.06 -12.61 -5.31
C VAL A 76 -7.05 -13.54 -6.00
N LEU A 77 -7.60 -13.15 -7.15
CA LEU A 77 -8.58 -13.97 -7.89
C LEU A 77 -8.05 -15.37 -8.25
N ASN A 78 -6.75 -15.48 -8.56
CA ASN A 78 -6.13 -16.77 -8.84
C ASN A 78 -5.89 -17.61 -7.58
N ALA A 79 -5.72 -17.00 -6.41
CA ALA A 79 -5.61 -17.70 -5.13
C ALA A 79 -6.97 -18.24 -4.64
N MET A 80 -8.08 -17.63 -5.07
CA MET A 80 -9.43 -18.00 -4.63
C MET A 80 -9.98 -19.23 -5.38
N PRO A 81 -10.82 -20.07 -4.74
CA PRO A 81 -11.46 -21.25 -5.35
C PRO A 81 -12.71 -20.86 -6.19
N ILE A 82 -12.60 -19.82 -7.00
CA ILE A 82 -13.67 -19.34 -7.88
C ILE A 82 -13.49 -19.83 -9.31
N LYS A 83 -14.56 -19.73 -10.11
CA LYS A 83 -14.50 -20.02 -11.55
C LYS A 83 -13.57 -19.00 -12.24
N LYS A 84 -12.56 -19.50 -12.93
CA LYS A 84 -11.61 -18.68 -13.67
C LYS A 84 -11.86 -18.74 -15.18
N PRO A 85 -11.57 -17.68 -15.93
CA PRO A 85 -11.64 -17.71 -17.39
C PRO A 85 -10.53 -18.58 -17.98
N VAL A 86 -10.77 -19.13 -19.18
CA VAL A 86 -9.72 -19.77 -19.97
C VAL A 86 -9.11 -18.71 -20.90
N ASP A 87 -7.84 -18.40 -20.69
CA ASP A 87 -7.10 -17.57 -21.62
C ASP A 87 -6.61 -18.44 -22.79
N PRO A 88 -6.76 -18.00 -24.06
CA PRO A 88 -6.30 -18.77 -25.22
C PRO A 88 -4.82 -19.15 -25.16
N ALA A 89 -3.98 -18.33 -24.51
CA ALA A 89 -2.55 -18.61 -24.34
C ALA A 89 -2.26 -19.78 -23.39
N TYR A 90 -3.21 -20.14 -22.52
CA TYR A 90 -3.04 -21.17 -21.49
C TYR A 90 -4.07 -22.30 -21.59
N ALA A 91 -4.88 -22.31 -22.65
CA ALA A 91 -5.90 -23.34 -22.84
C ALA A 91 -5.33 -24.75 -22.75
N PRO A 92 -6.00 -25.72 -22.09
CA PRO A 92 -7.36 -25.61 -21.52
C PRO A 92 -7.40 -25.09 -20.08
N TYR A 93 -6.29 -24.64 -19.52
CA TYR A 93 -6.18 -24.26 -18.10
C TYR A 93 -6.83 -22.90 -17.85
N ALA A 94 -7.69 -22.85 -16.83
CA ALA A 94 -8.39 -21.63 -16.43
C ALA A 94 -7.52 -20.79 -15.47
N PHE A 95 -7.28 -19.53 -15.84
CA PHE A 95 -6.42 -18.63 -15.10
C PHE A 95 -6.73 -17.16 -15.43
N PHE A 96 -6.79 -16.29 -14.41
CA PHE A 96 -6.89 -14.85 -14.63
C PHE A 96 -5.54 -14.30 -15.09
N THR A 97 -5.56 -13.62 -16.24
CA THR A 97 -4.44 -12.83 -16.76
C THR A 97 -4.79 -11.35 -16.72
N GLN A 98 -3.78 -10.46 -16.82
CA GLN A 98 -4.06 -9.02 -16.87
C GLN A 98 -4.83 -8.62 -18.14
N SER A 99 -4.83 -9.45 -19.17
CA SER A 99 -5.60 -9.24 -20.41
C SER A 99 -7.06 -9.66 -20.25
N ASN A 100 -7.33 -10.87 -19.74
CA ASN A 100 -8.71 -11.39 -19.62
C ASN A 100 -9.46 -10.84 -18.39
N PHE A 101 -8.78 -10.08 -17.51
CA PHE A 101 -9.41 -9.31 -16.43
C PHE A 101 -10.45 -8.32 -16.98
N PHE A 102 -10.21 -7.74 -18.16
CA PHE A 102 -11.08 -6.76 -18.78
C PHE A 102 -12.20 -7.44 -19.58
N THR A 103 -13.14 -8.07 -18.87
CA THR A 103 -14.38 -8.57 -19.48
C THR A 103 -15.21 -7.42 -20.08
N PRO A 104 -16.21 -7.67 -20.94
CA PRO A 104 -17.12 -6.63 -21.42
C PRO A 104 -17.78 -5.83 -20.27
N GLU A 105 -18.14 -6.51 -19.16
CA GLU A 105 -18.75 -5.89 -17.98
C GLU A 105 -17.76 -5.02 -17.23
N VAL A 106 -16.54 -5.50 -16.98
CA VAL A 106 -15.46 -4.74 -16.35
C VAL A 106 -15.10 -3.51 -17.18
N THR A 107 -15.08 -3.65 -18.52
CA THR A 107 -14.75 -2.54 -19.43
C THR A 107 -15.79 -1.41 -19.38
N LYS A 108 -17.05 -1.69 -18.99
CA LYS A 108 -18.07 -0.65 -18.75
C LYS A 108 -17.78 0.18 -17.48
N VAL A 109 -17.08 -0.40 -16.51
CA VAL A 109 -16.64 0.30 -15.28
C VAL A 109 -15.37 1.07 -15.55
N ILE A 110 -14.35 0.40 -16.09
CA ILE A 110 -13.05 0.98 -16.42
C ILE A 110 -12.40 0.20 -17.56
N SER A 111 -11.88 0.92 -18.55
CA SER A 111 -11.19 0.31 -19.69
C SER A 111 -9.70 0.06 -19.40
N ALA A 112 -9.10 -0.89 -20.10
CA ALA A 112 -7.65 -1.12 -20.07
C ALA A 112 -6.85 0.16 -20.39
N GLN A 113 -7.34 0.96 -21.33
CA GLN A 113 -6.71 2.25 -21.71
C GLN A 113 -6.78 3.29 -20.60
N THR A 114 -7.86 3.31 -19.83
CA THR A 114 -8.00 4.20 -18.67
C THR A 114 -7.02 3.79 -17.57
N VAL A 115 -6.94 2.49 -17.26
CA VAL A 115 -5.96 1.97 -16.29
C VAL A 115 -4.52 2.26 -16.69
N LEU A 116 -4.18 2.18 -17.99
CA LEU A 116 -2.86 2.54 -18.52
C LEU A 116 -2.47 4.00 -18.22
N LYS A 117 -3.44 4.90 -18.18
CA LYS A 117 -3.20 6.34 -17.97
C LYS A 117 -3.26 6.75 -16.51
N MET A 118 -4.22 6.21 -15.75
CA MET A 118 -4.60 6.75 -14.44
C MET A 118 -4.56 5.71 -13.30
N GLY A 119 -4.35 4.43 -13.61
CA GLY A 119 -4.53 3.36 -12.62
C GLY A 119 -6.02 3.09 -12.34
N MET A 120 -6.34 2.68 -11.12
CA MET A 120 -7.70 2.32 -10.67
C MET A 120 -7.94 2.88 -9.26
N THR A 121 -9.09 3.47 -9.04
CA THR A 121 -9.56 3.93 -7.71
C THR A 121 -10.04 2.76 -6.86
N ARG A 122 -10.26 2.99 -5.54
CA ARG A 122 -10.81 1.95 -4.65
C ARG A 122 -12.22 1.52 -5.07
N GLU A 123 -13.06 2.47 -5.46
CA GLU A 123 -14.43 2.19 -5.91
C GLU A 123 -14.47 1.36 -7.20
N GLU A 124 -13.58 1.65 -8.14
CA GLU A 124 -13.44 0.87 -9.37
C GLU A 124 -12.91 -0.53 -9.07
N MET A 125 -11.95 -0.67 -8.14
CA MET A 125 -11.44 -1.96 -7.68
C MET A 125 -12.58 -2.83 -7.13
N VAL A 126 -13.40 -2.30 -6.21
CA VAL A 126 -14.55 -3.02 -5.64
C VAL A 126 -15.53 -3.46 -6.74
N LYS A 127 -15.92 -2.53 -7.62
CA LYS A 127 -16.86 -2.84 -8.71
C LYS A 127 -16.32 -3.91 -9.65
N THR A 128 -15.06 -3.81 -10.05
CA THR A 128 -14.45 -4.77 -10.99
C THR A 128 -14.29 -6.14 -10.37
N LEU A 129 -13.90 -6.23 -9.10
CA LEU A 129 -13.82 -7.50 -8.36
C LEU A 129 -15.19 -8.15 -8.20
N THR A 130 -16.23 -7.39 -7.86
CA THR A 130 -17.61 -7.89 -7.76
C THR A 130 -18.08 -8.47 -9.10
N LEU A 131 -17.73 -7.86 -10.22
CA LEU A 131 -18.03 -8.37 -11.56
C LEU A 131 -17.25 -9.65 -11.92
N GLN A 132 -16.15 -9.94 -11.21
CA GLN A 132 -15.43 -11.21 -11.33
C GLN A 132 -16.01 -12.32 -10.42
N GLY A 133 -17.09 -12.04 -9.69
CA GLY A 133 -17.84 -13.04 -8.92
C GLY A 133 -17.40 -13.19 -7.47
N VAL A 134 -16.68 -12.20 -6.92
CA VAL A 134 -16.29 -12.17 -5.51
C VAL A 134 -16.96 -11.02 -4.76
N LYS A 135 -17.03 -11.11 -3.43
CA LYS A 135 -17.41 -9.99 -2.58
C LYS A 135 -16.18 -9.11 -2.35
N ALA A 136 -16.35 -7.81 -2.45
CA ALA A 136 -15.30 -6.84 -2.21
C ALA A 136 -15.82 -5.68 -1.34
N GLU A 137 -15.09 -5.36 -0.27
CA GLU A 137 -15.44 -4.29 0.67
C GLU A 137 -14.30 -3.28 0.75
N SER A 138 -14.62 -2.00 0.58
CA SER A 138 -13.65 -0.91 0.64
C SER A 138 -13.60 -0.28 2.02
N ILE A 139 -12.39 -0.11 2.56
CA ILE A 139 -12.13 0.60 3.82
C ILE A 139 -11.21 1.78 3.52
N ALA A 140 -11.66 2.99 3.83
CA ALA A 140 -10.87 4.20 3.63
C ALA A 140 -9.79 4.33 4.70
N GLY A 141 -8.57 4.74 4.31
CA GLY A 141 -7.44 4.85 5.23
C GLY A 141 -7.63 5.89 6.32
N ASP A 142 -8.34 6.99 6.01
CA ASP A 142 -8.70 8.06 6.95
C ASP A 142 -9.73 7.64 8.02
N THR A 143 -10.34 6.48 7.88
CA THR A 143 -11.24 5.90 8.91
C THR A 143 -10.53 4.97 9.88
N LEU A 144 -9.24 4.71 9.68
CA LEU A 144 -8.43 3.80 10.48
C LEU A 144 -7.37 4.58 11.26
N ASN A 145 -7.06 4.08 12.45
CA ASN A 145 -5.85 4.42 13.18
C ASN A 145 -4.97 3.16 13.33
N ASP A 146 -3.78 3.28 13.92
CA ASP A 146 -2.84 2.17 14.09
C ASP A 146 -3.49 0.96 14.77
N ASP A 147 -4.28 1.16 15.83
CA ASP A 147 -4.88 0.06 16.60
C ASP A 147 -5.99 -0.65 15.82
N SER A 148 -6.86 0.10 15.15
CA SER A 148 -7.92 -0.47 14.32
C SER A 148 -7.38 -1.15 13.07
N LEU A 149 -6.34 -0.58 12.44
CA LEU A 149 -5.64 -1.21 11.32
C LEU A 149 -4.96 -2.52 11.75
N ARG A 150 -4.24 -2.52 12.88
CA ARG A 150 -3.60 -3.71 13.45
C ARG A 150 -4.62 -4.81 13.70
N ALA A 151 -5.69 -4.50 14.42
CA ALA A 151 -6.74 -5.46 14.74
C ALA A 151 -7.41 -6.06 13.49
N LEU A 152 -7.64 -5.23 12.47
CA LEU A 152 -8.18 -5.66 11.18
C LEU A 152 -7.23 -6.63 10.48
N LEU A 153 -5.93 -6.28 10.37
CA LEU A 153 -4.96 -7.09 9.64
C LEU A 153 -4.62 -8.40 10.38
N GLN A 154 -4.55 -8.38 11.70
CA GLN A 154 -4.41 -9.62 12.49
C GLN A 154 -5.53 -10.62 12.23
N LYS A 155 -6.75 -10.13 12.04
CA LYS A 155 -7.90 -10.98 11.72
C LYS A 155 -7.93 -11.41 10.26
N ALA A 156 -7.61 -10.51 9.33
CA ALA A 156 -7.83 -10.73 7.89
C ALA A 156 -6.69 -11.45 7.18
N LEU A 157 -5.47 -11.54 7.77
CA LEU A 157 -4.30 -12.15 7.14
C LEU A 157 -3.96 -13.55 7.67
N GLY A 158 -4.92 -14.19 8.31
CA GLY A 158 -4.78 -15.51 8.96
C GLY A 158 -5.69 -16.58 8.36
N ASN A 159 -5.83 -16.64 7.03
CA ASN A 159 -6.59 -17.67 6.32
C ASN A 159 -8.07 -17.78 6.76
N ASP A 160 -8.72 -16.64 6.95
CA ASP A 160 -10.17 -16.57 7.25
C ASP A 160 -11.05 -16.54 5.98
N GLY A 161 -10.48 -16.87 4.82
CA GLY A 161 -11.14 -16.80 3.51
C GLY A 161 -11.25 -15.39 2.93
N LYS A 162 -10.51 -14.43 3.48
CA LYS A 162 -10.41 -13.07 2.98
C LYS A 162 -8.99 -12.76 2.55
N PHE A 163 -8.86 -11.96 1.51
CA PHE A 163 -7.60 -11.39 1.07
C PHE A 163 -7.65 -9.88 1.14
N VAL A 164 -6.52 -9.23 1.36
CA VAL A 164 -6.45 -7.78 1.53
C VAL A 164 -5.60 -7.15 0.43
N LEU A 165 -6.25 -6.32 -0.40
CA LEU A 165 -5.59 -5.43 -1.33
C LEU A 165 -5.34 -4.09 -0.65
N VAL A 166 -4.19 -3.47 -0.90
CA VAL A 166 -3.80 -2.18 -0.33
C VAL A 166 -3.50 -1.15 -1.41
N ASN A 167 -4.12 0.02 -1.31
CA ASN A 167 -3.75 1.23 -2.04
C ASN A 167 -2.99 2.15 -1.09
N TYR A 168 -1.76 2.50 -1.42
CA TYR A 168 -0.89 3.31 -0.57
C TYR A 168 -0.04 4.29 -1.39
N LEU A 169 0.47 5.33 -0.75
CA LEU A 169 1.40 6.27 -1.35
C LEU A 169 2.85 5.79 -1.12
N ARG A 170 3.56 5.45 -2.19
CA ARG A 170 4.94 4.95 -2.16
C ARG A 170 5.91 5.87 -1.42
N ALA A 171 5.75 7.19 -1.58
CA ALA A 171 6.64 8.17 -0.97
C ALA A 171 6.67 8.06 0.57
N VAL A 172 5.56 7.66 1.21
CA VAL A 172 5.51 7.46 2.68
C VAL A 172 6.37 6.28 3.12
N LEU A 173 6.58 5.29 2.25
CA LEU A 173 7.48 4.16 2.48
C LEU A 173 8.94 4.48 2.08
N GLY A 174 9.27 5.73 1.75
CA GLY A 174 10.58 6.09 1.21
C GLY A 174 10.87 5.55 -0.19
N GLN A 175 9.84 5.08 -0.89
CA GLN A 175 9.93 4.54 -2.24
C GLN A 175 9.65 5.61 -3.30
N VAL A 176 10.30 5.48 -4.45
CA VAL A 176 10.04 6.36 -5.61
C VAL A 176 8.71 6.00 -6.27
N GLY A 177 7.87 7.00 -6.51
CA GLY A 177 6.59 6.87 -7.23
C GLY A 177 5.42 7.46 -6.45
N GLY A 178 4.25 7.43 -7.10
CA GLY A 178 2.97 7.91 -6.55
C GLY A 178 2.17 6.82 -5.86
N GLY A 179 0.85 6.86 -6.07
CA GLY A 179 -0.07 5.83 -5.59
C GLY A 179 0.22 4.45 -6.18
N HIS A 180 0.00 3.42 -5.38
CA HIS A 180 0.29 2.05 -5.78
C HIS A 180 -0.67 1.06 -5.15
N TRP A 181 -0.99 0.01 -5.90
CA TRP A 181 -1.74 -1.15 -5.43
C TRP A 181 -0.81 -2.33 -5.24
N SER A 182 -1.03 -3.09 -4.16
CA SER A 182 -0.38 -4.37 -3.91
C SER A 182 -1.26 -5.27 -3.05
N VAL A 183 -0.73 -6.41 -2.63
CA VAL A 183 -1.44 -7.39 -1.80
C VAL A 183 -0.76 -7.49 -0.46
N LEU A 184 -1.52 -7.48 0.64
CA LEU A 184 -1.02 -7.81 1.97
C LEU A 184 -1.07 -9.33 2.15
N ALA A 185 -0.01 -9.91 2.72
CA ALA A 185 0.14 -11.37 2.69
C ALA A 185 0.41 -12.03 4.04
N ALA A 186 0.95 -11.30 5.01
CA ALA A 186 1.22 -11.80 6.35
C ALA A 186 1.36 -10.65 7.34
N TYR A 187 1.11 -10.93 8.61
CA TYR A 187 1.39 -10.01 9.71
C TYR A 187 2.31 -10.67 10.74
N ASP A 188 3.39 -10.00 11.10
CA ASP A 188 4.30 -10.42 12.16
C ASP A 188 4.00 -9.66 13.45
N ALA A 189 3.33 -10.31 14.38
CA ALA A 189 2.90 -9.69 15.63
C ALA A 189 4.08 -9.30 16.56
N ALA A 190 5.23 -9.96 16.42
CA ALA A 190 6.38 -9.69 17.28
C ALA A 190 7.09 -8.37 16.93
N SER A 191 7.02 -7.94 15.69
CA SER A 191 7.62 -6.68 15.22
C SER A 191 6.60 -5.64 14.79
N ASP A 192 5.30 -5.95 14.82
CA ASP A 192 4.20 -5.09 14.37
C ASP A 192 4.33 -4.68 12.88
N HIS A 193 4.75 -5.65 12.03
CA HIS A 193 4.93 -5.43 10.59
C HIS A 193 3.97 -6.28 9.76
N VAL A 194 3.55 -5.71 8.63
CA VAL A 194 2.77 -6.39 7.61
C VAL A 194 3.58 -6.57 6.33
N LEU A 195 3.47 -7.71 5.68
CA LEU A 195 4.13 -8.03 4.43
C LEU A 195 3.31 -7.52 3.24
N ILE A 196 3.90 -6.65 2.44
CA ILE A 196 3.40 -6.24 1.12
C ILE A 196 4.10 -7.06 0.04
N LEU A 197 3.33 -7.81 -0.77
CA LEU A 197 3.81 -8.41 -2.01
C LEU A 197 3.73 -7.37 -3.13
N ASP A 198 4.80 -6.62 -3.35
CA ASP A 198 4.83 -5.55 -4.34
C ASP A 198 4.79 -6.09 -5.77
N VAL A 199 3.69 -5.84 -6.48
CA VAL A 199 3.49 -6.32 -7.86
C VAL A 199 4.43 -5.65 -8.88
N ALA A 200 5.08 -4.54 -8.54
CA ALA A 200 6.15 -3.93 -9.35
C ALA A 200 7.50 -4.64 -9.09
N LYS A 201 7.56 -5.95 -9.27
CA LYS A 201 8.71 -6.81 -8.96
C LYS A 201 10.03 -6.37 -9.61
N TYR A 202 9.96 -5.67 -10.74
CA TYR A 202 11.12 -5.10 -11.43
C TYR A 202 11.70 -3.87 -10.71
N LYS A 203 10.97 -3.33 -9.71
CA LYS A 203 11.35 -2.08 -9.03
C LYS A 203 11.69 -2.31 -7.56
N TYR A 204 10.89 -3.10 -6.86
CA TYR A 204 11.06 -3.40 -5.44
C TYR A 204 10.80 -4.87 -5.15
N SER A 205 11.61 -5.44 -4.25
CA SER A 205 11.31 -6.73 -3.62
C SER A 205 10.11 -6.57 -2.68
N PRO A 206 9.44 -7.65 -2.25
CA PRO A 206 8.47 -7.59 -1.18
C PRO A 206 9.03 -6.87 0.04
N VAL A 207 8.17 -6.22 0.81
CA VAL A 207 8.59 -5.36 1.91
C VAL A 207 7.70 -5.54 3.13
N TRP A 208 8.29 -5.64 4.30
CA TRP A 208 7.63 -5.55 5.57
C TRP A 208 7.52 -4.09 5.98
N VAL A 209 6.34 -3.66 6.38
CA VAL A 209 6.04 -2.27 6.72
C VAL A 209 5.43 -2.23 8.11
N GLY A 210 5.97 -1.41 9.00
CA GLY A 210 5.40 -1.16 10.32
C GLY A 210 3.99 -0.55 10.21
N ILE A 211 3.09 -0.96 11.11
CA ILE A 211 1.67 -0.57 11.07
C ILE A 211 1.48 0.95 11.01
N SER A 212 2.23 1.72 11.80
CA SER A 212 2.12 3.19 11.78
C SER A 212 2.56 3.80 10.44
N THR A 213 3.59 3.23 9.79
CA THR A 213 4.02 3.66 8.45
C THR A 213 2.97 3.29 7.40
N LEU A 214 2.38 2.10 7.48
CA LEU A 214 1.32 1.70 6.57
C LEU A 214 0.08 2.58 6.74
N GLN A 215 -0.33 2.87 7.99
CA GLN A 215 -1.48 3.73 8.27
C GLN A 215 -1.29 5.11 7.62
N LYS A 216 -0.16 5.75 7.82
CA LYS A 216 0.17 7.02 7.15
C LYS A 216 0.12 6.93 5.63
N ALA A 217 0.55 5.81 5.06
CA ALA A 217 0.59 5.63 3.60
C ALA A 217 -0.80 5.44 2.98
N ILE A 218 -1.73 4.80 3.70
CA ILE A 218 -3.12 4.58 3.25
C ILE A 218 -4.06 5.75 3.58
N ASP A 219 -3.72 6.62 4.53
CA ASP A 219 -4.47 7.83 4.89
C ASP A 219 -4.25 8.99 3.89
N THR A 220 -3.36 8.80 2.93
CA THR A 220 -3.09 9.81 1.90
C THR A 220 -4.20 9.90 0.86
N ILE A 221 -4.40 11.10 0.31
CA ILE A 221 -5.40 11.35 -0.74
C ILE A 221 -4.93 10.79 -2.08
N ASP A 222 -5.79 10.01 -2.73
CA ASP A 222 -5.62 9.61 -4.12
C ASP A 222 -6.09 10.76 -5.03
N SER A 223 -5.16 11.30 -5.83
CA SER A 223 -5.42 12.44 -6.72
C SER A 223 -6.45 12.14 -7.82
N THR A 224 -6.69 10.86 -8.15
CA THR A 224 -7.65 10.45 -9.17
C THR A 224 -9.08 10.50 -8.64
N SER A 225 -9.30 10.02 -7.43
CA SER A 225 -10.63 9.98 -6.80
C SER A 225 -10.91 11.16 -5.87
N ASN A 226 -9.89 11.92 -5.47
CA ASN A 226 -9.92 12.93 -4.40
C ASN A 226 -10.44 12.38 -3.06
N LYS A 227 -10.16 11.09 -2.78
CA LYS A 227 -10.53 10.39 -1.54
C LYS A 227 -9.29 9.75 -0.93
N ALA A 228 -9.35 9.43 0.36
CA ALA A 228 -8.30 8.67 1.02
C ALA A 228 -8.05 7.34 0.30
N ARG A 229 -6.79 6.92 0.23
CA ARG A 229 -6.37 5.56 -0.13
C ARG A 229 -6.91 4.58 0.92
N GLY A 230 -6.51 3.35 0.90
CA GLY A 230 -7.01 2.41 1.90
C GLY A 230 -6.90 0.96 1.46
N LEU A 231 -7.82 0.16 1.95
CA LEU A 231 -7.86 -1.28 1.76
C LEU A 231 -9.09 -1.71 0.95
N VAL A 232 -8.98 -2.87 0.29
CA VAL A 232 -10.13 -3.62 -0.22
C VAL A 232 -10.02 -5.05 0.28
N LEU A 233 -11.00 -5.48 1.08
CA LEU A 233 -11.14 -6.87 1.53
C LEU A 233 -11.90 -7.65 0.46
N VAL A 234 -11.38 -8.82 0.11
CA VAL A 234 -11.94 -9.69 -0.94
C VAL A 234 -12.26 -11.04 -0.34
N SER A 235 -13.48 -11.54 -0.54
CA SER A 235 -13.92 -12.88 -0.10
C SER A 235 -14.85 -13.53 -1.15
N GLU A 236 -15.17 -14.80 -0.95
CA GLU A 236 -16.17 -15.49 -1.78
C GLU A 236 -17.59 -14.89 -1.67
#